data_a8351b82a9084a54e1736fa63b27114b
#
_entry.id   a8351b82a9084a54e1736fa63b27114b
#
_cell.length_a   1.000
_cell.length_b   1.000
_cell.length_c   1.000
_cell.angle_alpha   90.00
_cell.angle_beta   90.00
_cell.angle_gamma   90.00
#
_symmetry.space_group_name_H-M   'P 1'
#
loop_
_entity.id
_entity.type
_entity.pdbx_description
1 polymer ?
#
loop_
_entity_poly.entity_id
_entity_poly.type
_entity_poly.pdbx_seq_one_letter_code
_entity_poly.pdbx_strand_id
1 'polypeptide(L)'
;MASRRILWGILLAGALGLYLFANSAGTLCVLLAAALPLLSAVSLLLPRQITLTLSAPETVGRGEQMTCTLTVSSSGIPAQFELTVEAENGFTGEYSTRVMPLSIGKKPASLSWQLAETHSGVVRLSCTSVREFDSFGLFSRKRICAAQTEVLLPPQTFPVSVCLDQAAEVLLDS
;
A
#
# COMPACT_ATOMS: atom_id res chain seq x y z
N MET A 1 2.50 -14.28 -8.79
CA MET A 1 2.94 -15.17 -7.69
C MET A 1 2.75 -16.64 -7.95
N ALA A 2 1.61 -17.06 -8.48
CA ALA A 2 1.39 -18.46 -8.86
C ALA A 2 2.53 -18.99 -9.75
N SER A 3 3.02 -18.21 -10.70
CA SER A 3 4.09 -18.61 -11.61
C SER A 3 5.42 -18.98 -10.94
N ARG A 4 5.81 -18.29 -9.87
CA ARG A 4 7.06 -18.60 -9.16
C ARG A 4 6.98 -19.92 -8.38
N ARG A 5 5.82 -20.20 -7.77
CA ARG A 5 5.58 -21.50 -7.10
C ARG A 5 5.58 -22.66 -8.07
N ILE A 6 4.98 -22.45 -9.26
CA ILE A 6 4.98 -23.44 -10.33
C ILE A 6 6.39 -23.68 -10.84
N LEU A 7 7.16 -22.64 -11.06
CA LEU A 7 8.56 -22.74 -11.51
C LEU A 7 9.41 -23.50 -10.50
N TRP A 8 9.22 -23.23 -9.22
CA TRP A 8 9.90 -23.97 -8.15
C TRP A 8 9.47 -25.44 -8.13
N GLY A 9 8.19 -25.74 -8.31
CA GLY A 9 7.69 -27.12 -8.42
C GLY A 9 8.32 -27.89 -9.59
N ILE A 10 8.50 -27.22 -10.74
CA ILE A 10 9.17 -27.80 -11.92
C ILE A 10 10.65 -28.08 -11.63
N LEU A 11 11.35 -27.15 -10.95
CA LEU A 11 12.74 -27.34 -10.55
C LEU A 11 12.89 -28.52 -9.58
N LEU A 12 11.99 -28.66 -8.62
CA LEU A 12 12.00 -29.78 -7.69
C LEU A 12 11.75 -31.12 -8.40
N ALA A 13 10.78 -31.17 -9.30
CA ALA A 13 10.49 -32.35 -10.11
C ALA A 13 11.68 -32.74 -11.01
N GLY A 14 12.32 -31.75 -11.63
CA GLY A 14 13.52 -31.96 -12.43
C GLY A 14 14.70 -32.49 -11.59
N ALA A 15 14.93 -31.91 -10.41
CA ALA A 15 15.96 -32.36 -9.47
C ALA A 15 15.71 -33.80 -8.99
N LEU A 16 14.45 -34.14 -8.70
CA LEU A 16 14.06 -35.50 -8.32
C LEU A 16 14.27 -36.50 -9.47
N GLY A 17 13.97 -36.11 -10.69
CA GLY A 17 14.26 -36.92 -11.88
C GLY A 17 15.76 -37.18 -12.04
N LEU A 18 16.60 -36.15 -11.90
CA LEU A 18 18.06 -36.33 -11.92
C LEU A 18 18.58 -37.20 -10.78
N TYR A 19 17.95 -37.11 -9.60
CA TYR A 19 18.30 -38.01 -8.48
C TYR A 19 18.09 -39.48 -8.81
N LEU A 20 17.02 -39.81 -9.48
CA LEU A 20 16.69 -41.18 -9.88
C LEU A 20 17.63 -41.76 -10.93
N PHE A 21 18.22 -40.87 -11.79
CA PHE A 21 19.05 -41.31 -12.92
C PHE A 21 20.56 -41.09 -12.72
N ALA A 22 20.97 -40.20 -11.81
CA ALA A 22 22.37 -39.78 -11.67
C ALA A 22 22.77 -39.55 -10.21
N ASN A 23 22.88 -40.62 -9.48
CA ASN A 23 23.36 -40.74 -8.09
C ASN A 23 23.85 -39.46 -7.36
N SER A 24 25.14 -39.09 -7.46
CA SER A 24 25.73 -38.00 -6.65
C SER A 24 25.28 -36.60 -7.11
N ALA A 25 25.21 -36.34 -8.42
CA ALA A 25 24.79 -35.05 -8.96
C ALA A 25 23.30 -34.81 -8.69
N GLY A 26 22.48 -35.84 -8.80
CA GLY A 26 21.04 -35.75 -8.49
C GLY A 26 20.79 -35.45 -7.02
N THR A 27 21.54 -36.06 -6.11
CA THR A 27 21.46 -35.80 -4.66
C THR A 27 21.75 -34.32 -4.35
N LEU A 28 22.81 -33.76 -4.94
CA LEU A 28 23.13 -32.32 -4.80
C LEU A 28 22.02 -31.42 -5.29
N CYS A 29 21.44 -31.73 -6.46
CA CYS A 29 20.32 -30.96 -7.00
C CYS A 29 19.08 -30.99 -6.10
N VAL A 30 18.75 -32.14 -5.50
CA VAL A 30 17.63 -32.26 -4.56
C VAL A 30 17.91 -31.46 -3.28
N LEU A 31 19.11 -31.53 -2.74
CA LEU A 31 19.48 -30.73 -1.56
C LEU A 31 19.41 -29.24 -1.81
N LEU A 32 19.90 -28.77 -2.95
CA LEU A 32 19.81 -27.35 -3.32
C LEU A 32 18.35 -26.92 -3.51
N ALA A 33 17.54 -27.72 -4.18
CA ALA A 33 16.12 -27.43 -4.38
C ALA A 33 15.34 -27.41 -3.06
N ALA A 34 15.69 -28.27 -2.09
CA ALA A 34 15.08 -28.26 -0.76
C ALA A 34 15.57 -27.10 0.13
N ALA A 35 16.81 -26.65 -0.05
CA ALA A 35 17.37 -25.54 0.70
C ALA A 35 16.67 -24.20 0.40
N LEU A 36 16.22 -23.97 -0.86
CA LEU A 36 15.55 -22.74 -1.25
C LEU A 36 14.30 -22.42 -0.42
N PRO A 37 13.31 -23.32 -0.27
CA PRO A 37 12.12 -23.02 0.55
C PRO A 37 12.46 -22.88 2.04
N LEU A 38 13.48 -23.59 2.54
CA LEU A 38 13.94 -23.44 3.92
C LEU A 38 14.54 -22.05 4.15
N LEU A 39 15.43 -21.59 3.28
CA LEU A 39 16.00 -20.24 3.34
C LEU A 39 14.93 -19.18 3.20
N SER A 40 13.95 -19.40 2.34
CA SER A 40 12.78 -18.54 2.14
C SER A 40 11.96 -18.43 3.43
N ALA A 41 11.62 -19.57 4.04
CA ALA A 41 10.87 -19.59 5.30
C ALA A 41 11.64 -18.91 6.44
N VAL A 42 12.94 -19.18 6.57
CA VAL A 42 13.80 -18.55 7.58
C VAL A 42 13.86 -17.03 7.38
N SER A 43 13.90 -16.55 6.13
CA SER A 43 13.92 -15.11 5.84
C SER A 43 12.68 -14.37 6.35
N LEU A 44 11.52 -15.03 6.41
CA LEU A 44 10.29 -14.47 6.97
C LEU A 44 10.22 -14.56 8.51
N LEU A 45 10.94 -15.50 9.11
CA LEU A 45 11.00 -15.63 10.58
C LEU A 45 11.88 -14.57 11.22
N LEU A 46 12.82 -13.99 10.46
CA LEU A 46 13.68 -12.92 10.97
C LEU A 46 12.84 -11.72 11.41
N PRO A 47 13.07 -11.18 12.61
CA PRO A 47 12.38 -10.00 13.09
C PRO A 47 12.75 -8.79 12.21
N ARG A 48 11.75 -8.14 11.64
CA ARG A 48 11.91 -6.90 10.88
C ARG A 48 11.04 -5.83 11.49
N GLN A 49 11.62 -4.67 11.70
CA GLN A 49 10.87 -3.48 12.08
C GLN A 49 10.46 -2.77 10.79
N ILE A 50 9.18 -2.59 10.61
CA ILE A 50 8.61 -1.85 9.46
C ILE A 50 7.99 -0.59 10.03
N THR A 51 8.44 0.55 9.55
CA THR A 51 7.85 1.85 9.88
C THR A 51 7.17 2.41 8.64
N LEU A 52 5.91 2.78 8.79
CA LEU A 52 5.08 3.38 7.76
C LEU A 52 4.81 4.83 8.14
N THR A 53 5.00 5.74 7.19
CA THR A 53 4.61 7.14 7.33
C THR A 53 3.77 7.51 6.13
N LEU A 54 2.52 7.87 6.38
CA LEU A 54 1.58 8.34 5.38
C LEU A 54 1.50 9.86 5.47
N SER A 55 1.75 10.54 4.35
CA SER A 55 1.71 12.00 4.24
C SER A 55 0.77 12.41 3.12
N ALA A 56 -0.08 13.37 3.41
CA ALA A 56 -0.97 14.01 2.48
C ALA A 56 -1.10 15.50 2.85
N PRO A 57 -1.55 16.38 1.95
CA PRO A 57 -1.86 17.77 2.29
C PRO A 57 -3.00 17.84 3.30
N GLU A 58 -2.95 18.80 4.22
CA GLU A 58 -3.99 18.96 5.25
C GLU A 58 -5.34 19.40 4.66
N THR A 59 -5.28 20.23 3.61
CA THR A 59 -6.47 20.75 2.93
C THR A 59 -6.27 20.73 1.42
N VAL A 60 -7.32 20.39 0.69
CA VAL A 60 -7.33 20.36 -0.79
C VAL A 60 -8.66 20.90 -1.30
N GLY A 61 -8.64 21.66 -2.39
CA GLY A 61 -9.84 22.13 -3.05
C GLY A 61 -10.67 20.99 -3.63
N ARG A 62 -11.97 21.15 -3.64
CA ARG A 62 -12.88 20.16 -4.22
C ARG A 62 -12.56 19.92 -5.69
N GLY A 63 -12.39 18.67 -6.07
CA GLY A 63 -12.07 18.26 -7.45
C GLY A 63 -10.61 18.46 -7.84
N GLU A 64 -9.78 19.00 -6.96
CA GLU A 64 -8.35 19.07 -7.18
C GLU A 64 -7.68 17.72 -6.90
N GLN A 65 -6.57 17.48 -7.60
CA GLN A 65 -5.78 16.28 -7.38
C GLN A 65 -4.86 16.48 -6.18
N MET A 66 -4.99 15.62 -5.18
CA MET A 66 -4.06 15.58 -4.06
C MET A 66 -3.01 14.49 -4.24
N THR A 67 -1.78 14.81 -3.94
CA THR A 67 -0.68 13.85 -3.96
C THR A 67 -0.50 13.27 -2.57
N CYS A 68 -0.76 11.97 -2.45
CA CYS A 68 -0.53 11.21 -1.23
C CYS A 68 0.80 10.47 -1.35
N THR A 69 1.58 10.44 -0.29
CA THR A 69 2.88 9.78 -0.25
C THR A 69 2.96 8.83 0.93
N LEU A 70 3.25 7.57 0.65
CA LEU A 70 3.52 6.56 1.66
C LEU A 70 5.01 6.24 1.66
N THR A 71 5.68 6.54 2.76
CA THR A 71 7.07 6.20 2.97
C THR A 71 7.17 4.98 3.86
N VAL A 72 7.94 4.00 3.40
CA VAL A 72 8.16 2.76 4.11
C VAL A 72 9.63 2.57 4.35
N SER A 73 9.99 2.36 5.60
CA SER A 73 11.34 1.96 5.99
C SER A 73 11.30 0.58 6.64
N SER A 74 12.31 -0.20 6.37
CA SER A 74 12.45 -1.54 6.93
C SER A 74 13.88 -1.76 7.39
N SER A 75 14.05 -2.32 8.58
CA SER A 75 15.35 -2.79 9.04
C SER A 75 15.60 -4.20 8.53
N GLY A 76 16.78 -4.47 7.98
CA GLY A 76 17.20 -5.80 7.60
C GLY A 76 17.41 -6.05 6.11
N ILE A 77 17.15 -7.27 5.67
CA ILE A 77 17.39 -7.74 4.31
C ILE A 77 16.36 -7.12 3.34
N PRO A 78 16.75 -6.76 2.11
CA PRO A 78 15.81 -6.28 1.09
C PRO A 78 14.63 -7.23 0.93
N ALA A 79 13.43 -6.68 0.85
CA ALA A 79 12.20 -7.44 0.74
C ALA A 79 11.20 -6.76 -0.18
N GLN A 80 10.26 -7.55 -0.70
CA GLN A 80 9.13 -7.07 -1.45
C GLN A 80 7.91 -6.98 -0.53
N PHE A 81 7.18 -5.90 -0.65
CA PHE A 81 5.98 -5.63 0.12
C PHE A 81 4.82 -5.34 -0.82
N GLU A 82 3.64 -5.68 -0.35
CA GLU A 82 2.38 -5.30 -0.96
C GLU A 82 1.59 -4.55 0.12
N LEU A 83 1.32 -3.29 -0.15
CA LEU A 83 0.70 -2.37 0.79
C LEU A 83 -0.75 -2.18 0.39
N THR A 84 -1.67 -2.33 1.34
CA THR A 84 -3.08 -2.04 1.12
C THR A 84 -3.40 -0.71 1.75
N VAL A 85 -3.70 0.27 0.89
CA VAL A 85 -4.12 1.62 1.30
C VAL A 85 -5.61 1.76 1.03
N GLU A 86 -6.29 2.29 2.01
CA GLU A 86 -7.72 2.52 2.02
C GLU A 86 -7.97 4.02 2.13
N ALA A 87 -8.87 4.52 1.32
CA ALA A 87 -9.36 5.89 1.40
C ALA A 87 -10.87 5.85 1.63
N GLU A 88 -11.33 6.53 2.65
CA GLU A 88 -12.73 6.63 3.06
C GLU A 88 -13.12 8.10 3.13
N ASN A 89 -14.19 8.48 2.44
CA ASN A 89 -14.79 9.79 2.60
C ASN A 89 -15.81 9.74 3.73
N GLY A 90 -15.52 10.42 4.84
CA GLY A 90 -16.35 10.39 6.05
C GLY A 90 -17.74 11.00 5.89
N PHE A 91 -17.99 11.77 4.81
CA PHE A 91 -19.30 12.36 4.53
C PHE A 91 -20.17 11.45 3.65
N THR A 92 -19.61 10.90 2.56
CA THR A 92 -20.35 10.04 1.64
C THR A 92 -20.33 8.59 2.00
N GLY A 93 -19.37 8.17 2.82
CA GLY A 93 -19.10 6.76 3.11
C GLY A 93 -18.47 6.03 1.91
N GLU A 94 -18.06 6.75 0.86
CA GLU A 94 -17.36 6.14 -0.26
C GLU A 94 -16.02 5.60 0.20
N TYR A 95 -15.76 4.38 -0.23
CA TYR A 95 -14.59 3.62 0.17
C TYR A 95 -13.84 3.12 -1.05
N SER A 96 -12.56 3.38 -1.10
CA SER A 96 -11.68 2.88 -2.15
C SER A 96 -10.46 2.17 -1.55
N THR A 97 -10.10 1.05 -2.16
CA THR A 97 -8.92 0.28 -1.75
C THR A 97 -7.94 0.19 -2.89
N ARG A 98 -6.70 0.46 -2.61
CA ARG A 98 -5.61 0.33 -3.58
C ARG A 98 -4.50 -0.54 -3.02
N VAL A 99 -4.09 -1.53 -3.81
CA VAL A 99 -2.97 -2.41 -3.48
C VAL A 99 -1.76 -1.99 -4.30
N MET A 100 -0.67 -1.70 -3.61
CA MET A 100 0.55 -1.17 -4.22
C MET A 100 1.76 -2.03 -3.88
N PRO A 101 2.46 -2.58 -4.89
CA PRO A 101 3.70 -3.30 -4.67
C PRO A 101 4.85 -2.32 -4.44
N LEU A 102 5.72 -2.64 -3.48
CA LEU A 102 6.90 -1.86 -3.16
C LEU A 102 8.08 -2.77 -2.84
N SER A 103 9.23 -2.49 -3.44
CA SER A 103 10.50 -3.14 -3.09
C SER A 103 11.32 -2.22 -2.21
N ILE A 104 11.73 -2.72 -1.05
CA ILE A 104 12.50 -1.94 -0.09
C ILE A 104 13.88 -2.57 0.05
N GLY A 105 14.90 -1.74 -0.16
CA GLY A 105 16.29 -2.08 0.08
C GLY A 105 16.76 -1.60 1.47
N LYS A 106 18.01 -1.18 1.55
CA LYS A 106 18.57 -0.58 2.77
C LYS A 106 18.09 0.86 3.03
N LYS A 107 17.56 1.53 2.00
CA LYS A 107 17.05 2.91 2.09
C LYS A 107 15.53 2.88 2.16
N PRO A 108 14.91 3.87 2.84
CA PRO A 108 13.47 4.06 2.78
C PRO A 108 12.99 4.17 1.33
N ALA A 109 11.86 3.60 1.04
CA ALA A 109 11.20 3.71 -0.27
C ALA A 109 9.90 4.49 -0.10
N SER A 110 9.65 5.42 -1.02
CA SER A 110 8.44 6.23 -1.03
C SER A 110 7.62 5.90 -2.27
N LEU A 111 6.33 5.87 -2.10
CA LEU A 111 5.37 5.64 -3.15
C LEU A 111 4.33 6.75 -3.13
N SER A 112 4.21 7.48 -4.25
CA SER A 112 3.28 8.58 -4.38
C SER A 112 2.19 8.22 -5.37
N TRP A 113 0.95 8.61 -5.07
CA TRP A 113 -0.19 8.47 -5.96
C TRP A 113 -1.09 9.69 -5.87
N GLN A 114 -1.88 9.88 -6.90
CA GLN A 114 -2.86 10.94 -6.94
C GLN A 114 -4.25 10.40 -6.59
N LEU A 115 -4.96 11.14 -5.79
CA LEU A 115 -6.35 10.93 -5.44
C LEU A 115 -7.12 12.22 -5.75
N ALA A 116 -8.27 12.09 -6.39
CA ALA A 116 -9.19 13.19 -6.65
C ALA A 116 -10.53 12.85 -6.01
N GLU A 117 -11.01 13.77 -5.17
CA GLU A 117 -12.30 13.64 -4.52
C GLU A 117 -13.23 14.75 -4.97
N THR A 118 -14.46 14.40 -5.27
CA THR A 118 -15.46 15.34 -5.75
C THR A 118 -16.39 15.86 -4.67
N HIS A 119 -16.44 15.19 -3.52
CA HIS A 119 -17.30 15.52 -2.41
C HIS A 119 -16.54 16.20 -1.28
N SER A 120 -17.15 17.21 -0.68
CA SER A 120 -16.61 17.87 0.51
C SER A 120 -16.65 16.89 1.70
N GLY A 121 -15.76 17.07 2.65
CA GLY A 121 -15.71 16.25 3.85
C GLY A 121 -14.30 15.98 4.32
N VAL A 122 -14.16 15.04 5.23
CA VAL A 122 -12.87 14.56 5.70
C VAL A 122 -12.60 13.23 5.01
N VAL A 123 -11.50 13.17 4.26
CA VAL A 123 -11.03 11.94 3.65
C VAL A 123 -9.98 11.32 4.57
N ARG A 124 -10.27 10.12 5.05
CA ARG A 124 -9.35 9.33 5.85
C ARG A 124 -8.57 8.40 4.97
N LEU A 125 -7.26 8.54 5.02
CA LEU A 125 -6.34 7.65 4.35
C LEU A 125 -5.70 6.74 5.40
N SER A 126 -5.78 5.45 5.20
CA SER A 126 -5.20 4.47 6.11
C SER A 126 -4.45 3.37 5.37
N CYS A 127 -3.31 2.95 5.93
CA CYS A 127 -2.63 1.74 5.50
C CYS A 127 -2.88 0.68 6.56
N THR A 128 -3.76 -0.28 6.27
CA THR A 128 -4.26 -1.25 7.25
C THR A 128 -3.46 -2.54 7.26
N SER A 129 -2.88 -2.91 6.13
CA SER A 129 -2.13 -4.16 6.04
C SER A 129 -0.95 -4.09 5.10
N VAL A 130 0.10 -4.76 5.53
CA VAL A 130 1.33 -4.95 4.77
C VAL A 130 1.55 -6.44 4.61
N ARG A 131 1.65 -6.89 3.36
CA ARG A 131 2.05 -8.26 3.05
C ARG A 131 3.52 -8.26 2.67
N GLU A 132 4.32 -8.87 3.50
CA GLU A 132 5.75 -9.06 3.30
C GLU A 132 5.98 -10.35 2.53
N PHE A 133 6.85 -10.29 1.51
CA PHE A 133 7.29 -11.47 0.77
C PHE A 133 8.73 -11.79 1.13
N ASP A 134 9.05 -13.07 1.11
CA ASP A 134 10.41 -13.52 1.19
C ASP A 134 11.23 -13.13 -0.04
N SER A 135 12.55 -13.27 0.04
CA SER A 135 13.47 -12.87 -1.05
C SER A 135 13.21 -13.60 -2.37
N PHE A 136 12.64 -14.78 -2.33
CA PHE A 136 12.32 -15.59 -3.51
C PHE A 136 10.85 -15.45 -3.96
N GLY A 137 9.98 -14.85 -3.12
CA GLY A 137 8.54 -14.69 -3.38
C GLY A 137 7.76 -16.00 -3.32
N LEU A 138 8.26 -17.01 -2.60
CA LEU A 138 7.60 -18.30 -2.40
C LEU A 138 6.53 -18.22 -1.32
N PHE A 139 6.84 -17.51 -0.24
CA PHE A 139 5.96 -17.32 0.90
C PHE A 139 5.66 -15.84 1.14
N SER A 140 4.59 -15.61 1.85
CA SER A 140 4.23 -14.26 2.28
C SER A 140 3.66 -14.27 3.69
N ARG A 141 3.91 -13.20 4.43
CA ARG A 141 3.39 -12.96 5.76
C ARG A 141 2.60 -11.66 5.76
N LYS A 142 1.38 -11.70 6.28
CA LYS A 142 0.58 -10.48 6.49
C LYS A 142 0.91 -9.90 7.86
N ARG A 143 1.19 -8.60 7.90
CA ARG A 143 1.37 -7.82 9.13
C ARG A 143 0.31 -6.74 9.19
N ILE A 144 -0.20 -6.49 10.36
CA ILE A 144 -1.07 -5.35 10.63
C ILE A 144 -0.15 -4.20 11.00
N CYS A 145 -0.18 -3.15 10.21
CA CYS A 145 0.54 -1.91 10.47
C CYS A 145 -0.47 -0.78 10.29
N ALA A 146 -0.52 0.14 11.22
CA ALA A 146 -1.43 1.27 11.15
C ALA A 146 -0.64 2.55 10.85
N ALA A 147 -0.89 3.12 9.68
CA ALA A 147 -0.54 4.50 9.37
C ALA A 147 -1.79 5.16 8.82
N GLN A 148 -2.15 6.31 9.38
CA GLN A 148 -3.34 7.04 8.96
C GLN A 148 -3.05 8.52 8.87
N THR A 149 -3.77 9.20 7.98
CA THR A 149 -3.78 10.65 7.87
C THR A 149 -5.16 11.10 7.40
N GLU A 150 -5.51 12.33 7.69
CA GLU A 150 -6.79 12.91 7.30
C GLU A 150 -6.55 14.12 6.42
N VAL A 151 -7.41 14.30 5.42
CA VAL A 151 -7.39 15.43 4.49
C VAL A 151 -8.75 16.11 4.53
N LEU A 152 -8.77 17.41 4.75
CA LEU A 152 -9.99 18.19 4.76
C LEU A 152 -10.27 18.74 3.35
N LEU A 153 -11.45 18.45 2.83
CA LEU A 153 -12.01 19.05 1.62
C LEU A 153 -13.12 20.04 2.01
N PRO A 154 -12.81 21.35 2.06
CA PRO A 154 -13.80 22.34 2.46
C PRO A 154 -14.96 22.41 1.47
N PRO A 155 -16.17 22.75 1.93
CA PRO A 155 -17.28 23.00 1.06
C PRO A 155 -17.01 24.23 0.17
N GLN A 156 -17.55 24.21 -1.04
CA GLN A 156 -17.43 25.35 -1.94
C GLN A 156 -18.21 26.52 -1.37
N THR A 157 -17.54 27.64 -1.12
CA THR A 157 -18.18 28.87 -0.68
C THR A 157 -18.61 29.67 -1.92
N PHE A 158 -19.90 30.02 -1.98
CA PHE A 158 -20.39 30.93 -3.00
C PHE A 158 -20.44 32.34 -2.41
N PRO A 159 -19.93 33.36 -3.10
CA PRO A 159 -20.14 34.73 -2.67
C PRO A 159 -21.64 35.04 -2.81
N VAL A 160 -22.29 35.15 -1.67
CA VAL A 160 -23.68 35.65 -1.64
C VAL A 160 -23.60 37.16 -1.53
N SER A 161 -23.84 37.85 -2.65
CA SER A 161 -24.09 39.30 -2.62
C SER A 161 -25.54 39.51 -2.19
N VAL A 162 -25.74 39.84 -0.92
CA VAL A 162 -27.06 40.26 -0.43
C VAL A 162 -27.20 41.72 -0.86
N CYS A 163 -28.01 41.97 -1.89
CA CYS A 163 -28.48 43.33 -2.18
C CYS A 163 -29.45 43.74 -1.06
N LEU A 164 -28.95 44.47 -0.08
CA LEU A 164 -29.76 45.09 0.99
C LEU A 164 -30.49 46.36 0.56
N ASP A 165 -30.35 46.79 -0.73
CA ASP A 165 -30.87 48.06 -1.21
C ASP A 165 -32.40 48.13 -1.33
N GLN A 166 -33.13 47.03 -1.30
CA GLN A 166 -34.61 47.07 -1.40
C GLN A 166 -35.36 47.09 -0.07
N ALA A 167 -34.70 46.79 1.04
CA ALA A 167 -35.37 46.79 2.34
C ALA A 167 -35.37 48.19 3.02
N ALA A 168 -34.50 49.10 2.61
CA ALA A 168 -34.37 50.42 3.20
C ALA A 168 -35.39 51.43 2.64
N GLU A 169 -35.87 51.27 1.40
CA GLU A 169 -36.86 52.19 0.81
C GLU A 169 -38.28 51.98 1.34
N VAL A 170 -38.64 50.80 1.79
CA VAL A 170 -39.98 50.49 2.30
C VAL A 170 -40.21 51.03 3.73
N LEU A 171 -39.17 51.34 4.47
CA LEU A 171 -39.28 51.85 5.84
C LEU A 171 -39.27 53.39 5.95
N LEU A 172 -39.05 54.11 4.87
CA LEU A 172 -39.08 55.58 4.83
C LEU A 172 -40.38 56.17 4.31
N ASP A 173 -41.33 55.35 3.84
CA ASP A 173 -42.60 55.77 3.28
C ASP A 173 -43.87 55.45 4.12
N SER A 174 -43.63 55.21 5.44
CA SER A 174 -44.74 55.00 6.38
C SER A 174 -44.75 55.98 7.54
#